data_a234c7c1d0f15db5c142ff46aef1c492
#
_entry.id   a234c7c1d0f15db5c142ff46aef1c492
#
_cell.length_a   1.000
_cell.length_b   1.000
_cell.length_c   1.000
_cell.angle_alpha   90.00
_cell.angle_beta   90.00
_cell.angle_gamma   90.00
#
_symmetry.space_group_name_H-M   'P 1'
#
loop_
_entity.id
_entity.type
_entity.pdbx_description
1 polymer ?
#
loop_
_entity_poly.entity_id
_entity_poly.type
_entity_poly.pdbx_seq_one_letter_code
_entity_poly.pdbx_strand_id
1 'polypeptide(L)'
;MNNLFKSLLVFVFTTNIMGMHAHGGGHMKGNSTDWEIETYTTAAPDFIGDFATVVSASGEVLREGTNGWTCLPFIPMPKMGYKSANEAAPARADANAVAWADAYINKTKPEIENDGWIWMIHGDTGVDNFRPYSEGDKENTAPEDWIYSGSHLMLMPKDPASLEGVSTDFTTGAPYVMMEGTPFVHLMIPLEGYYKYQPESAPK
;
A
#
# COMPACT_ATOMS: atom_id res chain seq x y z
N MET A 1 28.92 -15.86 -14.80
CA MET A 1 28.99 -15.94 -13.33
C MET A 1 29.34 -14.55 -12.83
N ASN A 2 28.35 -13.68 -12.63
CA ASN A 2 28.57 -12.39 -11.99
C ASN A 2 27.39 -12.14 -11.06
N ASN A 3 27.78 -12.01 -9.79
CA ASN A 3 26.91 -11.70 -8.66
C ASN A 3 26.30 -10.31 -8.82
N LEU A 4 24.98 -10.24 -8.86
CA LEU A 4 24.24 -8.99 -8.66
C LEU A 4 23.14 -9.21 -7.63
N PHE A 5 23.56 -9.50 -6.40
CA PHE A 5 22.71 -9.35 -5.22
C PHE A 5 23.45 -8.40 -4.28
N LYS A 6 23.09 -7.13 -4.31
CA LYS A 6 23.39 -6.17 -3.23
C LYS A 6 22.72 -4.85 -3.52
N SER A 7 21.54 -4.64 -2.98
CA SER A 7 21.13 -3.34 -2.43
C SER A 7 19.87 -3.49 -1.59
N LEU A 8 19.91 -4.36 -0.60
CA LEU A 8 19.10 -4.17 0.60
C LEU A 8 19.95 -3.28 1.49
N LEU A 9 19.61 -2.00 1.58
CA LEU A 9 20.30 -1.05 2.43
C LEU A 9 19.95 -1.35 3.88
N VAL A 10 20.67 -2.29 4.48
CA VAL A 10 20.69 -2.48 5.93
C VAL A 10 21.56 -1.39 6.52
N PHE A 11 20.94 -0.31 6.99
CA PHE A 11 21.61 0.64 7.88
C PHE A 11 21.72 -0.01 9.26
N VAL A 12 22.86 -0.65 9.52
CA VAL A 12 23.27 -1.03 10.87
C VAL A 12 23.80 0.22 11.55
N PHE A 13 22.98 0.86 12.38
CA PHE A 13 23.48 1.84 13.34
C PHE A 13 23.89 1.12 14.62
N THR A 14 25.19 1.13 14.87
CA THR A 14 25.77 0.69 16.14
C THR A 14 25.33 1.64 17.26
N THR A 15 24.73 1.05 18.30
CA THR A 15 24.29 1.70 19.51
C THR A 15 25.45 2.31 20.29
N ASN A 16 25.38 3.61 20.56
CA ASN A 16 25.99 4.20 21.74
C ASN A 16 24.88 4.61 22.71
N ILE A 17 24.77 3.86 23.79
CA ILE A 17 23.90 4.17 24.92
C ILE A 17 24.56 5.29 25.71
N MET A 18 23.99 6.48 25.71
CA MET A 18 24.14 7.46 26.78
C MET A 18 22.77 8.07 27.09
N GLY A 19 22.25 7.72 28.26
CA GLY A 19 21.04 8.31 28.79
C GLY A 19 21.21 9.79 29.06
N MET A 20 20.24 10.58 28.61
CA MET A 20 19.93 11.88 29.17
C MET A 20 18.41 12.06 29.15
N HIS A 21 17.85 12.14 30.35
CA HIS A 21 16.50 12.64 30.57
C HIS A 21 16.48 14.13 30.20
N ALA A 22 15.66 14.51 29.26
CA ALA A 22 15.29 15.91 29.06
C ALA A 22 13.78 16.03 28.94
N HIS A 23 13.20 16.80 29.82
CA HIS A 23 11.79 17.18 29.88
C HIS A 23 11.46 18.19 28.79
N GLY A 24 10.25 18.06 28.21
CA GLY A 24 9.48 19.19 27.71
C GLY A 24 9.71 19.55 26.24
N GLY A 25 9.07 18.84 25.31
CA GLY A 25 8.76 19.31 23.97
C GLY A 25 7.39 18.79 23.60
N GLY A 26 6.48 19.69 23.22
CA GLY A 26 5.12 19.32 22.84
C GLY A 26 5.12 18.25 21.73
N HIS A 27 4.70 17.06 22.06
CA HIS A 27 4.52 15.99 21.10
C HIS A 27 3.46 16.42 20.09
N MET A 28 3.87 16.61 18.83
CA MET A 28 2.93 16.52 17.73
C MET A 28 2.30 15.13 17.81
N LYS A 29 0.96 15.07 17.87
CA LYS A 29 0.22 13.81 17.97
C LYS A 29 0.32 13.08 16.63
N GLY A 30 1.39 12.31 16.43
CA GLY A 30 1.43 11.23 15.45
C GLY A 30 0.74 9.98 16.01
N ASN A 31 0.48 9.01 15.17
CA ASN A 31 0.02 7.71 15.66
C ASN A 31 1.14 7.05 16.46
N SER A 32 0.76 6.29 17.51
CA SER A 32 1.73 5.53 18.29
C SER A 32 2.22 4.31 17.50
N THR A 33 3.40 3.80 17.84
CA THR A 33 3.93 2.55 17.28
C THR A 33 2.93 1.39 17.42
N ASP A 34 2.25 1.29 18.58
CA ASP A 34 1.22 0.27 18.81
C ASP A 34 0.05 0.43 17.84
N TRP A 35 -0.40 1.66 17.58
CA TRP A 35 -1.45 1.94 16.60
C TRP A 35 -1.02 1.57 15.18
N GLU A 36 0.23 1.88 14.80
CA GLU A 36 0.76 1.53 13.47
C GLU A 36 0.82 0.01 13.30
N ILE A 37 1.35 -0.71 14.30
CA ILE A 37 1.42 -2.18 14.27
C ILE A 37 0.01 -2.77 14.15
N GLU A 38 -0.92 -2.38 15.03
CA GLU A 38 -2.30 -2.87 15.02
C GLU A 38 -2.98 -2.58 13.68
N THR A 39 -2.93 -1.32 13.23
CA THR A 39 -3.60 -0.88 12.01
C THR A 39 -3.04 -1.57 10.77
N TYR A 40 -1.70 -1.63 10.63
CA TYR A 40 -1.11 -2.18 9.42
C TYR A 40 -1.22 -3.71 9.38
N THR A 41 -1.21 -4.39 10.51
CA THR A 41 -1.41 -5.84 10.54
C THR A 41 -2.84 -6.27 10.22
N THR A 42 -3.83 -5.41 10.40
CA THR A 42 -5.22 -5.68 10.03
C THR A 42 -5.55 -5.33 8.57
N ALA A 43 -4.56 -4.93 7.76
CA ALA A 43 -4.73 -4.70 6.32
C ALA A 43 -4.92 -5.97 5.48
N ALA A 44 -4.79 -7.16 6.07
CA ALA A 44 -5.09 -8.46 5.45
C ALA A 44 -5.61 -9.45 6.50
N PRO A 45 -6.02 -10.67 6.11
CA PRO A 45 -6.42 -11.72 7.05
C PRO A 45 -5.36 -12.01 8.11
N ASP A 46 -5.79 -12.35 9.34
CA ASP A 46 -4.92 -12.56 10.51
C ASP A 46 -3.81 -13.60 10.26
N PHE A 47 -4.13 -14.70 9.55
CA PHE A 47 -3.16 -15.76 9.24
C PHE A 47 -1.94 -15.27 8.41
N ILE A 48 -2.04 -14.09 7.80
CA ILE A 48 -0.90 -13.40 7.18
C ILE A 48 -0.36 -12.34 8.16
N GLY A 49 -1.26 -11.55 8.80
CA GLY A 49 -0.95 -10.38 9.60
C GLY A 49 -0.08 -10.63 10.81
N ASP A 50 -0.36 -11.70 11.48
CA ASP A 50 0.30 -12.02 12.74
C ASP A 50 1.80 -12.30 12.58
N PHE A 51 2.20 -12.70 11.37
CA PHE A 51 3.59 -13.11 11.07
C PHE A 51 4.31 -12.20 10.08
N ALA A 52 3.71 -11.09 9.66
CA ALA A 52 4.30 -10.16 8.70
C ALA A 52 5.27 -9.18 9.38
N THR A 53 6.27 -8.73 8.64
CA THR A 53 7.07 -7.56 8.99
C THR A 53 6.18 -6.32 8.99
N VAL A 54 6.36 -5.41 9.95
CA VAL A 54 5.63 -4.14 9.99
C VAL A 54 6.63 -2.99 9.87
N VAL A 55 6.38 -2.10 8.90
CA VAL A 55 7.23 -0.95 8.61
C VAL A 55 6.42 0.33 8.83
N SER A 56 7.00 1.30 9.52
CA SER A 56 6.39 2.62 9.75
C SER A 56 6.33 3.46 8.48
N ALA A 57 5.59 4.57 8.53
CA ALA A 57 5.57 5.57 7.46
C ALA A 57 6.94 6.23 7.19
N SER A 58 7.90 6.11 8.10
CA SER A 58 9.28 6.59 7.92
C SER A 58 10.25 5.51 7.40
N GLY A 59 9.76 4.28 7.17
CA GLY A 59 10.59 3.16 6.73
C GLY A 59 11.29 2.39 7.87
N GLU A 60 10.97 2.69 9.13
CA GLU A 60 11.51 1.96 10.28
C GLU A 60 10.78 0.63 10.46
N VAL A 61 11.53 -0.46 10.72
CA VAL A 61 10.94 -1.77 11.06
C VAL A 61 10.43 -1.72 12.50
N LEU A 62 9.12 -1.74 12.67
CA LEU A 62 8.44 -1.73 13.97
C LEU A 62 8.30 -3.14 14.55
N ARG A 63 8.20 -4.15 13.70
CA ARG A 63 8.10 -5.56 14.05
C ARG A 63 8.70 -6.41 12.93
N GLU A 64 9.62 -7.30 13.26
CA GLU A 64 10.13 -8.31 12.34
C GLU A 64 9.10 -9.41 12.13
N GLY A 65 8.97 -9.88 10.89
CA GLY A 65 8.08 -10.97 10.50
C GLY A 65 8.83 -12.20 10.00
N THR A 66 8.10 -13.30 9.78
CA THR A 66 8.68 -14.60 9.40
C THR A 66 8.06 -15.20 8.14
N ASN A 67 7.02 -14.57 7.56
CA ASN A 67 6.23 -15.15 6.47
C ASN A 67 6.48 -14.50 5.09
N GLY A 68 7.45 -13.58 4.99
CA GLY A 68 7.81 -12.90 3.74
C GLY A 68 6.85 -11.78 3.32
N TRP A 69 5.82 -11.46 4.13
CA TRP A 69 4.92 -10.35 3.91
C TRP A 69 5.37 -9.11 4.68
N THR A 70 5.11 -7.92 4.12
CA THR A 70 5.41 -6.63 4.75
C THR A 70 4.14 -5.78 4.84
N CYS A 71 3.84 -5.30 6.04
CA CYS A 71 2.76 -4.35 6.32
C CYS A 71 3.35 -2.93 6.32
N LEU A 72 2.78 -2.03 5.54
CA LEU A 72 3.24 -0.65 5.42
C LEU A 72 2.08 0.28 5.02
N PRO A 73 2.14 1.59 5.33
CA PRO A 73 1.19 2.55 4.80
C PRO A 73 1.59 2.96 3.38
N PHE A 74 0.59 3.13 2.49
CA PHE A 74 0.84 3.65 1.14
C PHE A 74 0.84 5.19 1.09
N ILE A 75 0.17 5.85 2.04
CA ILE A 75 0.10 7.30 2.11
C ILE A 75 1.08 7.80 3.15
N PRO A 76 1.94 8.79 2.83
CA PRO A 76 2.85 9.40 3.81
C PRO A 76 2.10 9.96 5.02
N MET A 77 2.64 9.75 6.21
CA MET A 77 2.02 10.21 7.46
C MET A 77 1.92 11.74 7.52
N PRO A 78 0.72 12.31 7.72
CA PRO A 78 0.56 13.74 7.98
C PRO A 78 1.22 14.14 9.30
N LYS A 79 1.56 15.43 9.46
CA LYS A 79 2.16 15.97 10.71
C LYS A 79 1.31 15.70 11.97
N MET A 80 -0.01 15.59 11.81
CA MET A 80 -0.96 15.32 12.89
C MET A 80 -1.27 13.82 13.09
N GLY A 81 -0.58 12.94 12.36
CA GLY A 81 -0.90 11.52 12.27
C GLY A 81 -2.12 11.24 11.41
N TYR A 82 -2.40 9.96 11.17
CA TYR A 82 -3.60 9.52 10.46
C TYR A 82 -4.83 9.62 11.34
N LYS A 83 -5.97 10.03 10.78
CA LYS A 83 -7.27 10.08 11.46
C LYS A 83 -7.99 8.74 11.49
N SER A 84 -7.65 7.86 10.54
CA SER A 84 -8.28 6.55 10.37
C SER A 84 -7.34 5.59 9.64
N ALA A 85 -7.67 4.30 9.69
CA ALA A 85 -6.89 3.28 8.97
C ALA A 85 -6.88 3.52 7.46
N ASN A 86 -8.02 3.88 6.84
CA ASN A 86 -8.05 4.10 5.40
C ASN A 86 -7.26 5.35 4.95
N GLU A 87 -7.06 6.35 5.83
CA GLU A 87 -6.19 7.50 5.53
C GLU A 87 -4.71 7.08 5.41
N ALA A 88 -4.28 6.08 6.19
CA ALA A 88 -2.96 5.48 6.04
C ALA A 88 -2.85 4.59 4.80
N ALA A 89 -3.98 4.16 4.26
CA ALA A 89 -4.07 3.17 3.19
C ALA A 89 -3.12 1.98 3.44
N PRO A 90 -3.26 1.27 4.59
CA PRO A 90 -2.29 0.25 4.95
C PRO A 90 -2.40 -0.93 4.00
N ALA A 91 -1.25 -1.35 3.53
CA ALA A 91 -1.09 -2.45 2.60
C ALA A 91 -0.31 -3.59 3.25
N ARG A 92 -0.59 -4.80 2.80
CA ARG A 92 0.23 -5.95 3.07
C ARG A 92 0.69 -6.55 1.76
N ALA A 93 1.97 -6.41 1.49
CA ALA A 93 2.62 -6.73 0.24
C ALA A 93 3.58 -7.90 0.40
N ASP A 94 3.63 -8.79 -0.59
CA ASP A 94 4.73 -9.74 -0.74
C ASP A 94 6.00 -9.03 -1.29
N ALA A 95 7.10 -9.74 -1.42
CA ALA A 95 8.37 -9.14 -1.83
C ALA A 95 8.33 -8.51 -3.23
N ASN A 96 7.58 -9.10 -4.19
CA ASN A 96 7.44 -8.53 -5.54
C ASN A 96 6.57 -7.27 -5.52
N ALA A 97 5.50 -7.29 -4.73
CA ALA A 97 4.63 -6.14 -4.58
C ALA A 97 5.29 -4.99 -3.80
N VAL A 98 6.18 -5.27 -2.84
CA VAL A 98 7.04 -4.25 -2.21
C VAL A 98 7.96 -3.61 -3.26
N ALA A 99 8.59 -4.38 -4.13
CA ALA A 99 9.43 -3.85 -5.20
C ALA A 99 8.62 -3.01 -6.21
N TRP A 100 7.39 -3.42 -6.51
CA TRP A 100 6.46 -2.64 -7.35
C TRP A 100 6.07 -1.32 -6.65
N ALA A 101 5.75 -1.35 -5.36
CA ALA A 101 5.41 -0.14 -4.59
C ALA A 101 6.58 0.84 -4.49
N ASP A 102 7.80 0.34 -4.29
CA ASP A 102 9.01 1.15 -4.31
C ASP A 102 9.21 1.84 -5.67
N ALA A 103 8.97 1.13 -6.77
CA ALA A 103 9.03 1.70 -8.11
C ALA A 103 7.96 2.79 -8.31
N TYR A 104 6.74 2.58 -7.77
CA TYR A 104 5.66 3.56 -7.81
C TYR A 104 6.04 4.84 -7.05
N ILE A 105 6.53 4.73 -5.82
CA ILE A 105 6.94 5.87 -5.00
C ILE A 105 8.10 6.65 -5.66
N ASN A 106 9.06 5.94 -6.23
CA ASN A 106 10.24 6.53 -6.88
C ASN A 106 9.99 6.95 -8.34
N LYS A 107 8.78 6.72 -8.86
CA LYS A 107 8.39 7.02 -10.26
C LYS A 107 9.31 6.36 -11.30
N THR A 108 9.72 5.13 -11.02
CA THR A 108 10.52 4.28 -11.92
C THR A 108 9.67 3.14 -12.45
N LYS A 109 10.10 2.50 -13.53
CA LYS A 109 9.41 1.30 -14.03
C LYS A 109 9.58 0.15 -13.06
N PRO A 110 8.50 -0.57 -12.67
CA PRO A 110 8.61 -1.76 -11.84
C PRO A 110 9.44 -2.87 -12.52
N GLU A 111 10.34 -3.47 -11.75
CA GLU A 111 11.11 -4.66 -12.13
C GLU A 111 10.88 -5.72 -11.05
N ILE A 112 9.99 -6.68 -11.32
CA ILE A 112 9.60 -7.74 -10.40
C ILE A 112 9.89 -9.12 -11.02
N GLU A 113 10.25 -10.10 -10.19
CA GLU A 113 10.63 -11.43 -10.66
C GLU A 113 9.43 -12.36 -10.90
N ASN A 114 8.36 -12.15 -10.15
CA ASN A 114 7.08 -12.86 -10.24
C ASN A 114 5.94 -11.87 -10.05
N ASP A 115 4.70 -12.32 -10.23
CA ASP A 115 3.53 -11.53 -9.87
C ASP A 115 3.58 -11.17 -8.38
N GLY A 116 3.19 -9.95 -8.04
CA GLY A 116 3.13 -9.45 -6.67
C GLY A 116 1.69 -9.35 -6.18
N TRP A 117 1.49 -9.47 -4.88
CA TRP A 117 0.18 -9.42 -4.25
C TRP A 117 0.13 -8.40 -3.12
N ILE A 118 -0.96 -7.60 -3.08
CA ILE A 118 -1.21 -6.63 -2.00
C ILE A 118 -2.64 -6.77 -1.48
N TRP A 119 -2.77 -6.91 -0.17
CA TRP A 119 -4.04 -6.77 0.54
C TRP A 119 -4.21 -5.35 1.06
N MET A 120 -5.41 -4.78 0.90
CA MET A 120 -5.79 -3.48 1.46
C MET A 120 -7.22 -3.54 2.00
N ILE A 121 -7.43 -4.26 3.12
CA ILE A 121 -8.79 -4.48 3.69
C ILE A 121 -9.41 -3.16 4.21
N HIS A 122 -8.60 -2.19 4.61
CA HIS A 122 -9.09 -0.88 5.04
C HIS A 122 -9.45 0.04 3.87
N GLY A 123 -9.03 -0.31 2.65
CA GLY A 123 -9.17 0.55 1.49
C GLY A 123 -8.25 1.77 1.52
N ASP A 124 -8.55 2.76 0.68
CA ASP A 124 -7.77 3.99 0.51
C ASP A 124 -8.65 5.25 0.49
N THR A 125 -8.03 6.41 0.22
CA THR A 125 -8.69 7.72 0.19
C THR A 125 -9.08 8.19 -1.21
N GLY A 126 -8.89 7.34 -2.20
CA GLY A 126 -9.28 7.59 -3.58
C GLY A 126 -8.12 7.92 -4.51
N VAL A 127 -8.27 7.49 -5.77
CA VAL A 127 -7.29 7.59 -6.84
C VAL A 127 -8.01 7.60 -8.20
N ASP A 128 -7.38 8.15 -9.22
CA ASP A 128 -7.82 8.06 -10.62
C ASP A 128 -7.59 6.65 -11.17
N ASN A 129 -8.60 6.06 -11.80
CA ASN A 129 -8.55 4.70 -12.35
C ASN A 129 -7.46 4.51 -13.41
N PHE A 130 -7.09 5.55 -14.12
CA PHE A 130 -6.20 5.47 -15.28
C PHE A 130 -4.84 6.14 -15.05
N ARG A 131 -4.76 7.09 -14.12
CA ARG A 131 -3.60 7.95 -13.95
C ARG A 131 -2.81 7.63 -12.67
N PRO A 132 -1.58 7.12 -12.78
CA PRO A 132 -0.68 6.94 -11.63
C PRO A 132 -0.40 8.27 -10.91
N TYR A 133 -0.09 8.20 -9.62
CA TYR A 133 0.30 9.34 -8.77
C TYR A 133 -0.80 10.41 -8.62
N SER A 134 -2.06 9.98 -8.64
CA SER A 134 -3.23 10.85 -8.57
C SER A 134 -3.90 10.88 -7.19
N GLU A 135 -3.26 10.27 -6.18
CA GLU A 135 -3.77 10.27 -4.81
C GLU A 135 -3.97 11.71 -4.32
N GLY A 136 -5.19 12.01 -3.86
CA GLY A 136 -5.56 13.35 -3.42
C GLY A 136 -5.84 14.37 -4.52
N ASP A 137 -5.76 13.99 -5.81
CA ASP A 137 -5.95 14.87 -6.97
C ASP A 137 -7.35 14.74 -7.60
N LYS A 138 -8.37 14.56 -6.76
CA LYS A 138 -9.76 14.38 -7.20
C LYS A 138 -10.27 15.50 -8.08
N GLU A 139 -9.85 16.74 -7.80
CA GLU A 139 -10.30 17.93 -8.55
C GLU A 139 -9.84 17.96 -10.02
N ASN A 140 -8.76 17.21 -10.34
CA ASN A 140 -8.22 17.08 -11.70
C ASN A 140 -8.56 15.73 -12.34
N THR A 141 -9.46 14.95 -11.74
CA THR A 141 -9.92 13.65 -12.25
C THR A 141 -11.39 13.76 -12.68
N ALA A 142 -11.76 13.14 -13.81
CA ALA A 142 -13.15 13.01 -14.20
C ALA A 142 -13.93 12.24 -13.11
N PRO A 143 -15.14 12.71 -12.73
CA PRO A 143 -15.89 12.08 -11.62
C PRO A 143 -16.12 10.58 -11.79
N GLU A 144 -16.28 10.11 -13.03
CA GLU A 144 -16.48 8.71 -13.42
C GLU A 144 -15.22 7.87 -13.29
N ASP A 145 -14.02 8.49 -13.29
CA ASP A 145 -12.73 7.82 -13.21
C ASP A 145 -12.18 7.81 -11.77
N TRP A 146 -12.81 8.57 -10.85
CA TRP A 146 -12.39 8.63 -9.46
C TRP A 146 -12.94 7.46 -8.65
N ILE A 147 -12.06 6.66 -8.04
CA ILE A 147 -12.43 5.49 -7.25
C ILE A 147 -12.03 5.69 -5.79
N TYR A 148 -12.98 5.51 -4.88
CA TYR A 148 -12.71 5.27 -3.46
C TYR A 148 -12.75 3.77 -3.21
N SER A 149 -11.60 3.12 -3.29
CA SER A 149 -11.51 1.69 -3.07
C SER A 149 -11.72 1.35 -1.59
N GLY A 150 -12.74 0.54 -1.30
CA GLY A 150 -12.88 -0.11 0.00
C GLY A 150 -11.98 -1.34 0.09
N SER A 151 -12.45 -2.39 0.78
CA SER A 151 -11.66 -3.61 0.96
C SER A 151 -11.36 -4.31 -0.37
N HIS A 152 -10.07 -4.56 -0.66
CA HIS A 152 -9.64 -5.20 -1.89
C HIS A 152 -8.32 -5.96 -1.77
N LEU A 153 -8.07 -6.80 -2.77
CA LEU A 153 -6.80 -7.46 -3.06
C LEU A 153 -6.31 -6.96 -4.43
N MET A 154 -5.03 -6.79 -4.59
CA MET A 154 -4.42 -6.40 -5.87
C MET A 154 -3.42 -7.44 -6.35
N LEU A 155 -3.37 -7.64 -7.69
CA LEU A 155 -2.32 -8.39 -8.36
C LEU A 155 -1.49 -7.43 -9.23
N MET A 156 -0.21 -7.32 -8.94
CA MET A 156 0.78 -6.62 -9.76
C MET A 156 1.40 -7.64 -10.72
N PRO A 157 1.05 -7.63 -12.02
CA PRO A 157 1.55 -8.65 -12.93
C PRO A 157 3.03 -8.42 -13.23
N LYS A 158 3.80 -9.50 -13.29
CA LYS A 158 5.16 -9.48 -13.84
C LYS A 158 5.16 -9.06 -15.32
N ASP A 159 4.19 -9.60 -16.06
CA ASP A 159 3.96 -9.25 -17.47
C ASP A 159 2.66 -8.43 -17.56
N PRO A 160 2.73 -7.11 -17.75
CA PRO A 160 1.55 -6.26 -17.94
C PRO A 160 0.59 -6.74 -19.05
N ALA A 161 1.09 -7.40 -20.10
CA ALA A 161 0.24 -7.91 -21.18
C ALA A 161 -0.70 -9.03 -20.73
N SER A 162 -0.44 -9.67 -19.59
CA SER A 162 -1.35 -10.70 -19.04
C SER A 162 -2.73 -10.15 -18.63
N LEU A 163 -2.86 -8.84 -18.48
CA LEU A 163 -4.12 -8.15 -18.15
C LEU A 163 -4.81 -7.53 -19.38
N GLU A 164 -4.29 -7.70 -20.60
CA GLU A 164 -4.91 -7.17 -21.80
C GLU A 164 -6.34 -7.74 -21.98
N GLY A 165 -7.31 -6.84 -22.24
CA GLY A 165 -8.71 -7.19 -22.44
C GLY A 165 -9.51 -7.44 -21.16
N VAL A 166 -8.93 -7.33 -19.99
CA VAL A 166 -9.68 -7.27 -18.74
C VAL A 166 -10.34 -5.89 -18.62
N SER A 167 -11.61 -5.85 -18.18
CA SER A 167 -12.37 -4.59 -18.05
C SER A 167 -11.71 -3.62 -17.08
N THR A 168 -11.81 -2.33 -17.37
CA THR A 168 -11.48 -1.23 -16.44
C THR A 168 -12.68 -0.75 -15.64
N ASP A 169 -13.87 -1.34 -15.85
CA ASP A 169 -15.12 -0.92 -15.22
C ASP A 169 -15.24 -1.49 -13.79
N PHE A 170 -14.97 -0.65 -12.80
CA PHE A 170 -15.04 -0.97 -11.38
C PHE A 170 -16.48 -1.07 -10.82
N THR A 171 -17.50 -0.72 -11.60
CA THR A 171 -18.89 -0.71 -11.14
C THR A 171 -19.58 -2.07 -11.28
N THR A 172 -18.92 -3.05 -11.89
CA THR A 172 -19.49 -4.38 -12.15
C THR A 172 -19.43 -5.35 -10.97
N GLY A 173 -18.58 -5.08 -9.98
CA GLY A 173 -18.27 -6.00 -8.88
C GLY A 173 -17.29 -7.12 -9.26
N ALA A 174 -16.96 -7.26 -10.54
CA ALA A 174 -15.93 -8.19 -11.02
C ALA A 174 -14.52 -7.61 -10.79
N PRO A 175 -13.46 -8.43 -10.79
CA PRO A 175 -12.11 -7.91 -10.89
C PRO A 175 -11.93 -7.04 -12.14
N TYR A 176 -11.20 -5.94 -12.01
CA TYR A 176 -10.99 -4.95 -13.06
C TYR A 176 -9.57 -4.42 -13.04
N VAL A 177 -9.14 -3.80 -14.14
CA VAL A 177 -7.79 -3.24 -14.29
C VAL A 177 -7.76 -1.78 -13.94
N MET A 178 -6.79 -1.39 -13.13
CA MET A 178 -6.40 0.02 -12.91
C MET A 178 -5.12 0.37 -13.65
N MET A 179 -4.98 1.65 -13.97
CA MET A 179 -3.80 2.24 -14.62
C MET A 179 -3.44 1.55 -15.95
N GLU A 180 -4.46 1.15 -16.72
CA GLU A 180 -4.29 0.52 -18.04
C GLU A 180 -3.35 1.34 -18.94
N GLY A 181 -2.48 0.66 -19.69
CA GLY A 181 -1.54 1.30 -20.61
C GLY A 181 -0.34 1.97 -19.93
N THR A 182 -0.21 1.86 -18.61
CA THR A 182 0.94 2.39 -17.85
C THR A 182 1.84 1.25 -17.34
N PRO A 183 3.08 1.54 -16.93
CA PRO A 183 3.93 0.55 -16.25
C PRO A 183 3.38 0.05 -14.92
N PHE A 184 2.36 0.71 -14.39
CA PHE A 184 1.74 0.41 -13.09
C PHE A 184 0.38 -0.26 -13.21
N VAL A 185 0.07 -0.80 -14.39
CA VAL A 185 -1.15 -1.60 -14.59
C VAL A 185 -1.21 -2.73 -13.58
N HIS A 186 -2.37 -2.88 -12.93
CA HIS A 186 -2.61 -3.94 -11.95
C HIS A 186 -4.08 -4.35 -11.93
N LEU A 187 -4.35 -5.56 -11.41
CA LEU A 187 -5.71 -6.07 -11.26
C LEU A 187 -6.22 -5.75 -9.87
N MET A 188 -7.37 -5.11 -9.79
CA MET A 188 -8.15 -4.90 -8.58
C MET A 188 -9.16 -6.03 -8.40
N ILE A 189 -9.21 -6.60 -7.22
CA ILE A 189 -10.13 -7.67 -6.85
C ILE A 189 -11.00 -7.16 -5.68
N PRO A 190 -12.24 -6.69 -5.96
CA PRO A 190 -13.15 -6.24 -4.93
C PRO A 190 -13.45 -7.35 -3.90
N LEU A 191 -13.42 -7.00 -2.63
CA LEU A 191 -13.80 -7.87 -1.52
C LEU A 191 -15.07 -7.33 -0.84
N GLU A 192 -15.56 -8.03 0.16
CA GLU A 192 -16.67 -7.53 0.98
C GLU A 192 -16.33 -6.16 1.56
N GLY A 193 -17.23 -5.18 1.37
CA GLY A 193 -17.02 -3.79 1.77
C GLY A 193 -16.27 -2.92 0.74
N TYR A 194 -16.03 -3.42 -0.48
CA TYR A 194 -15.34 -2.65 -1.53
C TYR A 194 -16.01 -1.29 -1.80
N TYR A 195 -17.33 -1.25 -1.91
CA TYR A 195 -18.12 -0.02 -2.19
C TYR A 195 -18.49 0.78 -0.93
N LYS A 196 -17.86 0.50 0.22
CA LYS A 196 -18.17 1.18 1.50
C LYS A 196 -18.05 2.70 1.42
N TYR A 197 -17.08 3.20 0.67
CA TYR A 197 -16.78 4.64 0.56
C TYR A 197 -17.40 5.29 -0.69
N GLN A 198 -17.92 4.50 -1.62
CA GLN A 198 -18.55 4.95 -2.87
C GLN A 198 -19.73 4.03 -3.23
N PRO A 199 -20.78 3.98 -2.37
CA PRO A 199 -21.87 3.03 -2.52
C PRO A 199 -22.71 3.22 -3.80
N GLU A 200 -22.69 4.42 -4.38
CA GLU A 200 -23.37 4.74 -5.65
C GLU A 200 -22.77 4.01 -6.85
N SER A 201 -21.50 3.61 -6.76
CA SER A 201 -20.78 2.85 -7.80
C SER A 201 -21.00 1.33 -7.70
N ALA A 202 -21.67 0.84 -6.66
CA ALA A 202 -21.95 -0.59 -6.51
C ALA A 202 -22.86 -1.12 -7.63
N PRO A 203 -22.68 -2.39 -8.06
CA PRO A 203 -23.59 -3.05 -8.99
C PRO A 203 -25.04 -2.97 -8.52
N LYS A 204 -25.97 -2.74 -9.45
CA LYS A 204 -27.43 -2.65 -9.17
C LYS A 204 -28.17 -3.85 -9.65
#